data_a1f07d276e113ff46d5d5689f36b54ec
#
_entry.id   a1f07d276e113ff46d5d5689f36b54ec
#
_cell.length_a   1.000
_cell.length_b   1.000
_cell.length_c   1.000
_cell.angle_alpha   90.00
_cell.angle_beta   90.00
_cell.angle_gamma   90.00
#
_symmetry.space_group_name_H-M   'P 1'
#
loop_
_entity.id
_entity.type
_entity.pdbx_description
1 polymer ?
#
loop_
_entity_poly.entity_id
_entity_poly.type
_entity_poly.pdbx_seq_one_letter_code
_entity_poly.pdbx_strand_id
1 'polypeptide(L)'
;MAQQKGKKVVIRRRRERKNIENGAVHIQSTFNNTIVTITDTQGNAISWASSGGLGFRGSRKSTPFAAQTAAETAAKAAMEHGLKSVEVYVKGPGSGREAAIRALQTVGLEVKMIKDVTPIPHNGCRPPKRRRV
;
A
#
# COMPACT_ATOMS: atom_id res chain seq x y z
N MET A 1 1.06 -40.31 -11.21
CA MET A 1 1.05 -39.57 -11.00
C MET A 1 0.67 -38.88 -10.65
N ALA A 2 0.68 -38.98 -10.31
CA ALA A 2 0.50 -38.21 -10.00
C ALA A 2 0.39 -37.52 -9.46
N GLN A 3 0.94 -37.37 -9.21
CA GLN A 3 0.98 -36.54 -8.74
C GLN A 3 1.06 -35.60 -8.75
N GLN A 4 1.43 -35.53 -8.83
CA GLN A 4 1.50 -34.46 -8.79
C GLN A 4 0.89 -33.75 -9.07
N LYS A 5 0.92 -33.99 -9.25
CA LYS A 5 0.31 -33.21 -9.50
C LYS A 5 -0.46 -32.66 -9.06
N GLY A 6 -0.66 -32.55 -8.84
CA GLY A 6 -1.51 -31.78 -8.51
C GLY A 6 -1.47 -31.10 -7.50
N LYS A 7 -0.87 -30.93 -7.07
CA LYS A 7 -0.92 -30.19 -6.24
C LYS A 7 -0.88 -29.06 -6.38
N LYS A 8 -0.71 -28.75 -6.55
CA LYS A 8 -0.75 -27.72 -6.64
C LYS A 8 -1.51 -27.06 -7.27
N VAL A 9 -1.62 -27.21 -7.73
CA VAL A 9 -2.30 -26.72 -8.60
C VAL A 9 -3.41 -26.07 -8.16
N VAL A 10 -3.80 -26.36 -7.42
CA VAL A 10 -4.86 -25.94 -6.96
C VAL A 10 -4.92 -24.66 -6.48
N ILE A 11 -3.93 -24.19 -6.09
CA ILE A 11 -3.91 -23.06 -5.54
C ILE A 11 -4.27 -21.92 -6.27
N ARG A 12 -3.95 -21.83 -7.42
CA ARG A 12 -4.21 -20.75 -8.21
C ARG A 12 -5.57 -20.35 -8.25
N ARG A 13 -6.43 -21.14 -8.09
CA ARG A 13 -7.76 -20.73 -8.23
C ARG A 13 -8.13 -19.70 -7.23
N ARG A 14 -7.37 -19.49 -6.25
CA ARG A 14 -7.72 -18.55 -5.31
C ARG A 14 -7.67 -17.18 -5.81
N ARG A 15 -7.09 -16.93 -6.92
CA ARG A 15 -6.93 -15.63 -7.44
C ARG A 15 -8.05 -15.21 -8.33
N GLU A 16 -9.25 -15.18 -7.84
CA GLU A 16 -10.37 -14.71 -8.60
C GLU A 16 -10.27 -13.22 -8.78
N ARG A 17 -10.65 -12.74 -9.95
CA ARG A 17 -10.73 -11.32 -10.19
C ARG A 17 -11.94 -10.76 -9.50
N LYS A 18 -11.77 -9.63 -8.82
CA LYS A 18 -12.85 -9.07 -8.03
C LYS A 18 -13.67 -8.02 -8.75
N ASN A 19 -13.26 -7.54 -9.90
CA ASN A 19 -14.00 -6.55 -10.68
C ASN A 19 -14.41 -5.33 -9.87
N ILE A 20 -13.46 -4.73 -9.19
CA ILE A 20 -13.68 -3.56 -8.37
C ILE A 20 -13.17 -2.35 -9.12
N GLU A 21 -14.06 -1.41 -9.47
CA GLU A 21 -13.65 -0.23 -10.22
C GLU A 21 -13.21 0.92 -9.32
N ASN A 22 -13.86 1.07 -8.19
CA ASN A 22 -13.53 2.14 -7.25
C ASN A 22 -12.94 1.55 -5.99
N GLY A 23 -11.91 2.16 -5.46
CA GLY A 23 -11.29 1.67 -4.26
C GLY A 23 -10.66 2.78 -3.46
N ALA A 24 -9.94 2.40 -2.42
CA ALA A 24 -9.22 3.33 -1.57
C ALA A 24 -7.77 2.87 -1.45
N VAL A 25 -6.86 3.83 -1.44
CA VAL A 25 -5.45 3.55 -1.23
C VAL A 25 -5.09 4.11 0.12
N HIS A 26 -4.57 3.28 0.98
CA HIS A 26 -4.13 3.69 2.31
C HIS A 26 -2.62 3.69 2.33
N ILE A 27 -2.03 4.87 2.47
CA ILE A 27 -0.59 5.02 2.50
C ILE A 27 -0.19 5.34 3.93
N GLN A 28 0.56 4.45 4.54
CA GLN A 28 1.09 4.67 5.88
C GLN A 28 2.58 4.93 5.74
N SER A 29 2.99 6.15 6.00
CA SER A 29 4.37 6.57 5.80
C SER A 29 4.99 6.94 7.14
N THR A 30 6.03 6.23 7.52
CA THR A 30 6.78 6.55 8.73
C THR A 30 8.15 7.05 8.31
N PHE A 31 8.96 7.46 9.29
CA PHE A 31 10.32 7.89 8.96
C PHE A 31 11.19 6.75 8.46
N ASN A 32 10.79 5.51 8.71
CA ASN A 32 11.61 4.35 8.36
C ASN A 32 11.05 3.51 7.21
N ASN A 33 9.79 3.67 6.86
CA ASN A 33 9.17 2.78 5.89
C ASN A 33 7.91 3.40 5.32
N THR A 34 7.43 2.85 4.21
CA THR A 34 6.15 3.24 3.63
C THR A 34 5.39 1.97 3.27
N ILE A 35 4.14 1.90 3.70
CA ILE A 35 3.27 0.77 3.41
C ILE A 35 2.08 1.29 2.62
N VAL A 36 1.80 0.64 1.49
CA VAL A 36 0.68 1.01 0.64
C VAL A 36 -0.28 -0.17 0.59
N THR A 37 -1.52 0.06 0.99
CA THR A 37 -2.57 -0.97 0.94
C THR A 37 -3.72 -0.44 0.10
N ILE A 38 -4.17 -1.22 -0.87
CA ILE A 38 -5.28 -0.84 -1.72
C ILE A 38 -6.48 -1.71 -1.35
N THR A 39 -7.59 -1.08 -1.06
CA THR A 39 -8.80 -1.75 -0.62
C THR A 39 -9.96 -1.38 -1.51
N ASP A 40 -11.05 -2.10 -1.37
CA ASP A 40 -12.31 -1.70 -2.00
C ASP A 40 -12.97 -0.64 -1.12
N THR A 41 -14.17 -0.21 -1.50
CA THR A 41 -14.86 0.86 -0.75
C THR A 41 -15.34 0.40 0.62
N GLN A 42 -15.36 -0.90 0.86
CA GLN A 42 -15.79 -1.44 2.14
C GLN A 42 -14.61 -1.73 3.07
N GLY A 43 -13.39 -1.54 2.60
CA GLY A 43 -12.21 -1.75 3.43
C GLY A 43 -11.53 -3.10 3.27
N ASN A 44 -12.01 -3.94 2.36
CA ASN A 44 -11.37 -5.24 2.14
C ASN A 44 -10.13 -5.08 1.28
N ALA A 45 -9.00 -5.59 1.75
CA ALA A 45 -7.74 -5.40 1.04
C ALA A 45 -7.72 -6.15 -0.29
N ILE A 46 -7.31 -5.47 -1.33
CA ILE A 46 -7.13 -6.06 -2.66
C ILE A 46 -5.66 -6.41 -2.88
N SER A 47 -4.78 -5.48 -2.56
CA SER A 47 -3.35 -5.68 -2.70
C SER A 47 -2.61 -4.78 -1.74
N TRP A 48 -1.35 -5.09 -1.50
CA TRP A 48 -0.51 -4.27 -0.63
C TRP A 48 0.94 -4.47 -1.00
N ALA A 49 1.75 -3.49 -0.64
CA ALA A 49 3.19 -3.57 -0.81
C ALA A 49 3.85 -2.61 0.17
N SER A 50 5.08 -2.87 0.51
CA SER A 50 5.83 -1.98 1.38
C SER A 50 7.25 -1.88 0.87
N SER A 51 7.96 -0.84 1.30
CA SER A 51 9.35 -0.67 0.90
C SER A 51 10.19 -1.86 1.36
N GLY A 52 9.97 -2.33 2.59
CA GLY A 52 10.71 -3.47 3.11
C GLY A 52 10.41 -4.76 2.37
N GLY A 53 9.18 -4.93 1.93
CA GLY A 53 8.77 -6.13 1.21
C GLY A 53 9.34 -6.24 -0.19
N LEU A 54 9.84 -5.13 -0.74
CA LEU A 54 10.41 -5.11 -2.08
C LEU A 54 11.94 -5.26 -2.08
N GLY A 55 12.52 -5.55 -0.92
CA GLY A 55 13.95 -5.77 -0.85
C GLY A 55 14.78 -4.58 -0.40
N PHE A 56 14.16 -3.42 -0.18
CA PHE A 56 14.88 -2.29 0.38
C PHE A 56 15.18 -2.57 1.86
N ARG A 57 16.38 -2.26 2.28
CA ARG A 57 16.81 -2.56 3.64
C ARG A 57 17.35 -1.32 4.32
N GLY A 58 17.21 -1.28 5.65
CA GLY A 58 17.76 -0.19 6.45
C GLY A 58 17.25 1.17 6.00
N SER A 59 18.14 2.10 5.84
CA SER A 59 17.77 3.47 5.47
C SER A 59 17.14 3.58 4.08
N ARG A 60 17.31 2.56 3.23
CA ARG A 60 16.72 2.60 1.90
C ARG A 60 15.21 2.51 1.92
N LYS A 61 14.64 1.95 2.97
CA LYS A 61 13.19 1.83 3.09
C LYS A 61 12.50 3.18 3.24
N SER A 62 13.21 4.18 3.72
CA SER A 62 12.62 5.48 3.97
C SER A 62 12.71 6.43 2.78
N THR A 63 13.29 5.99 1.66
CA THR A 63 13.48 6.88 0.52
C THR A 63 12.19 7.07 -0.27
N PRO A 64 12.02 8.22 -0.93
CA PRO A 64 10.85 8.42 -1.80
C PRO A 64 10.81 7.40 -2.95
N PHE A 65 11.96 6.99 -3.45
CA PHE A 65 12.01 6.00 -4.52
C PHE A 65 11.42 4.66 -4.07
N ALA A 66 11.74 4.24 -2.85
CA ALA A 66 11.20 3.00 -2.30
C ALA A 66 9.68 3.08 -2.16
N ALA A 67 9.17 4.23 -1.70
CA ALA A 67 7.74 4.46 -1.59
C ALA A 67 7.06 4.43 -2.95
N GLN A 68 7.68 5.05 -3.95
CA GLN A 68 7.17 5.05 -5.30
C GLN A 68 7.06 3.62 -5.84
N THR A 69 8.10 2.82 -5.64
CA THR A 69 8.12 1.44 -6.12
C THR A 69 7.04 0.61 -5.43
N ALA A 70 6.86 0.81 -4.12
CA ALA A 70 5.82 0.10 -3.38
C ALA A 70 4.43 0.46 -3.91
N ALA A 71 4.17 1.74 -4.15
CA ALA A 71 2.89 2.18 -4.67
C ALA A 71 2.63 1.62 -6.06
N GLU A 72 3.64 1.62 -6.92
CA GLU A 72 3.49 1.06 -8.26
C GLU A 72 3.18 -0.43 -8.22
N THR A 73 3.87 -1.17 -7.36
CA THR A 73 3.67 -2.61 -7.24
C THR A 73 2.25 -2.92 -6.77
N ALA A 74 1.80 -2.23 -5.73
CA ALA A 74 0.45 -2.44 -5.21
C ALA A 74 -0.61 -2.05 -6.23
N ALA A 75 -0.39 -0.92 -6.93
CA ALA A 75 -1.36 -0.44 -7.91
C ALA A 75 -1.49 -1.40 -9.09
N LYS A 76 -0.38 -1.91 -9.59
CA LYS A 76 -0.44 -2.83 -10.72
C LYS A 76 -1.17 -4.11 -10.36
N ALA A 77 -0.93 -4.62 -9.14
CA ALA A 77 -1.65 -5.81 -8.68
C ALA A 77 -3.15 -5.54 -8.54
N ALA A 78 -3.52 -4.36 -8.04
CA ALA A 78 -4.92 -4.00 -7.90
C ALA A 78 -5.61 -3.80 -9.25
N MET A 79 -4.89 -3.27 -10.23
CA MET A 79 -5.47 -3.03 -11.55
C MET A 79 -5.85 -4.32 -12.25
N GLU A 80 -5.23 -5.44 -11.87
CA GLU A 80 -5.64 -6.73 -12.40
C GLU A 80 -7.06 -7.11 -11.99
N HIS A 81 -7.56 -6.50 -10.93
CA HIS A 81 -8.93 -6.72 -10.46
C HIS A 81 -9.89 -5.65 -11.00
N GLY A 82 -9.45 -4.88 -11.98
CA GLY A 82 -10.31 -3.91 -12.63
C GLY A 82 -10.34 -2.52 -12.01
N LEU A 83 -9.47 -2.26 -11.06
CA LEU A 83 -9.47 -0.97 -10.36
C LEU A 83 -9.13 0.17 -11.32
N LYS A 84 -9.93 1.24 -11.31
CA LYS A 84 -9.74 2.38 -12.20
C LYS A 84 -9.59 3.69 -11.46
N SER A 85 -10.33 3.91 -10.38
CA SER A 85 -10.25 5.15 -9.64
C SER A 85 -10.17 4.87 -8.16
N VAL A 86 -9.49 5.75 -7.44
CA VAL A 86 -9.22 5.56 -6.03
C VAL A 86 -9.33 6.85 -5.25
N GLU A 87 -9.63 6.72 -3.98
CA GLU A 87 -9.49 7.79 -3.01
C GLU A 87 -8.25 7.47 -2.19
N VAL A 88 -7.42 8.46 -1.93
CA VAL A 88 -6.17 8.24 -1.23
C VAL A 88 -6.26 8.77 0.19
N TYR A 89 -5.92 7.93 1.14
CA TYR A 89 -5.86 8.29 2.55
C TYR A 89 -4.42 8.16 3.01
N VAL A 90 -3.80 9.26 3.35
CA VAL A 90 -2.38 9.30 3.73
C VAL A 90 -2.26 9.47 5.23
N LYS A 91 -1.37 8.72 5.83
CA LYS A 91 -1.18 8.72 7.27
C LYS A 91 0.31 8.73 7.59
N GLY A 92 0.72 9.64 8.45
CA GLY A 92 2.10 9.68 8.93
C GLY A 92 2.97 10.72 8.23
N PRO A 93 4.10 11.04 8.85
CA PRO A 93 4.96 12.14 8.39
C PRO A 93 6.10 11.76 7.46
N GLY A 94 6.19 10.52 7.02
CA GLY A 94 7.34 10.06 6.24
C GLY A 94 7.52 10.76 4.92
N SER A 95 8.72 10.72 4.38
CA SER A 95 9.05 11.39 3.13
C SER A 95 8.44 10.72 1.90
N GLY A 96 7.95 9.49 2.04
CA GLY A 96 7.40 8.76 0.91
C GLY A 96 5.97 9.12 0.53
N ARG A 97 5.31 10.01 1.28
CA ARG A 97 3.90 10.33 1.05
C ARG A 97 3.63 10.78 -0.37
N GLU A 98 4.30 11.84 -0.79
CA GLU A 98 4.04 12.41 -2.10
C GLU A 98 4.49 11.52 -3.23
N ALA A 99 5.62 10.85 -3.06
CA ALA A 99 6.14 9.95 -4.09
C ALA A 99 5.16 8.80 -4.35
N ALA A 100 4.56 8.27 -3.29
CA ALA A 100 3.58 7.20 -3.44
C ALA A 100 2.34 7.69 -4.18
N ILE A 101 1.85 8.88 -3.85
CA ILE A 101 0.68 9.45 -4.52
C ILE A 101 0.95 9.66 -6.00
N ARG A 102 2.13 10.21 -6.33
CA ARG A 102 2.49 10.43 -7.73
C ARG A 102 2.60 9.12 -8.50
N ALA A 103 3.11 8.08 -7.84
CA ALA A 103 3.23 6.78 -8.49
C ALA A 103 1.87 6.22 -8.88
N LEU A 104 0.86 6.43 -8.04
CA LEU A 104 -0.49 5.98 -8.35
C LEU A 104 -1.01 6.63 -9.63
N GLN A 105 -0.76 7.92 -9.80
CA GLN A 105 -1.19 8.63 -11.00
C GLN A 105 -0.39 8.17 -12.22
N THR A 106 0.88 7.90 -12.03
CA THR A 106 1.75 7.48 -13.12
C THR A 106 1.35 6.13 -13.71
N VAL A 107 0.88 5.21 -12.87
CA VAL A 107 0.46 3.89 -13.38
C VAL A 107 -0.92 3.91 -14.02
N GLY A 108 -1.62 5.02 -13.95
CA GLY A 108 -2.89 5.15 -14.66
C GLY A 108 -4.15 5.15 -13.81
N LEU A 109 -4.02 5.12 -12.50
CA LEU A 109 -5.19 5.21 -11.63
C LEU A 109 -5.66 6.66 -11.53
N GLU A 110 -6.96 6.84 -11.54
CA GLU A 110 -7.54 8.17 -11.36
C GLU A 110 -7.68 8.44 -9.87
N VAL A 111 -6.98 9.45 -9.37
CA VAL A 111 -7.05 9.82 -7.96
C VAL A 111 -8.14 10.86 -7.81
N LYS A 112 -9.23 10.49 -7.17
CA LYS A 112 -10.38 11.38 -7.01
C LYS A 112 -10.25 12.30 -5.82
N MET A 113 -9.61 11.85 -4.76
CA MET A 113 -9.52 12.61 -3.53
C MET A 113 -8.28 12.19 -2.77
N ILE A 114 -7.64 13.14 -2.12
CA ILE A 114 -6.49 12.86 -1.26
C ILE A 114 -6.83 13.45 0.11
N LYS A 115 -6.76 12.63 1.14
CA LYS A 115 -7.09 13.05 2.49
C LYS A 115 -6.01 12.60 3.45
N ASP A 116 -5.60 13.50 4.34
CA ASP A 116 -4.63 13.16 5.37
C ASP A 116 -5.41 12.72 6.61
N VAL A 117 -5.18 11.49 7.03
CA VAL A 117 -5.88 10.90 8.18
C VAL A 117 -4.93 10.59 9.32
N THR A 118 -3.82 11.32 9.39
CA THR A 118 -2.86 11.13 10.47
C THR A 118 -3.56 11.37 11.81
N PRO A 119 -3.48 10.41 12.74
CA PRO A 119 -4.18 10.55 14.01
C PRO A 119 -3.55 11.63 14.88
N ILE A 120 -4.41 12.44 15.48
CA ILE A 120 -3.97 13.47 16.40
C ILE A 120 -4.64 13.19 17.74
N PRO A 121 -3.88 12.78 18.75
CA PRO A 121 -4.49 12.43 20.04
C PRO A 121 -4.98 13.68 20.75
N HIS A 122 -6.09 13.53 21.47
CA HIS A 122 -6.64 14.59 22.29
C HIS A 122 -6.05 14.44 23.69
N ASN A 123 -4.74 14.65 23.81
CA ASN A 123 -3.93 14.40 24.99
C ASN A 123 -3.64 12.93 25.26
N GLY A 124 -4.34 12.02 24.69
CA GLY A 124 -4.10 10.59 24.72
C GLY A 124 -3.31 10.03 25.89
N CYS A 125 -2.60 8.95 25.66
CA CYS A 125 -1.78 8.34 26.69
C CYS A 125 -0.39 9.00 26.69
N ARG A 126 0.32 8.81 27.81
CA ARG A 126 1.66 9.35 27.96
C ARG A 126 2.59 8.75 26.92
N PRO A 127 3.34 9.57 26.17
CA PRO A 127 4.28 9.03 25.18
C PRO A 127 5.43 8.29 25.86
N PRO A 128 6.09 7.41 25.11
CA PRO A 128 7.21 6.67 25.66
C PRO A 128 8.39 7.59 25.95
N LYS A 129 9.32 7.07 26.73
CA LYS A 129 10.52 7.78 27.09
C LYS A 129 11.30 8.16 25.83
N ARG A 130 11.94 9.33 25.92
CA ARG A 130 12.73 9.79 24.80
C ARG A 130 13.86 8.83 24.49
N ARG A 131 14.08 8.58 23.23
CA ARG A 131 15.12 7.68 22.80
C ARG A 131 16.50 8.28 23.04
N ARG A 132 17.40 7.48 23.54
CA ARG A 132 18.77 7.91 23.72
C ARG A 132 19.49 7.77 22.38
N VAL A 133 20.28 8.76 22.06
CA VAL A 133 21.00 8.76 20.79
C VAL A 133 22.50 8.77 21.06
#